data_e86198ab4d7a6752ecebff5801d651ab
#
_entry.id   e86198ab4d7a6752ecebff5801d651ab
#
_cell.length_a   1.000
_cell.length_b   1.000
_cell.length_c   1.000
_cell.angle_alpha   90.00
_cell.angle_beta   90.00
_cell.angle_gamma   90.00
#
_symmetry.space_group_name_H-M   'P 1'
#
loop_
_entity.id
_entity.type
_entity.pdbx_description
1 polymer ?
#
loop_
_entity_poly.entity_id
_entity_poly.type
_entity_poly.pdbx_seq_one_letter_code
_entity_poly.pdbx_strand_id
1 'polypeptide(L)'
;MAEEERILEVTPDFDGKRIDQCLAASFSDCSRSFLQKLLKDGKVSINGKTQKASSKVAAGDAVLVLLPEPEELNVEPENIPLDILYEDDDLLVVNKPKGMVVHPAAGHSSGTLVNAVLYHCRGNLSGINGVLRPGIVHRIDMDATGALVICKSDFAHQSLAEQLSVHSITRKYRAIVHGNLKEDEG
;
A
#
# COMPACT_ATOMS: atom_id res chain seq x y z
N MET A 1 8.49 22.94 -5.13
CA MET A 1 8.56 21.64 -4.47
C MET A 1 9.77 20.95 -5.09
N ALA A 2 10.76 20.59 -4.29
CA ALA A 2 11.95 19.93 -4.80
C ALA A 2 11.59 18.48 -5.14
N GLU A 3 11.87 18.03 -6.36
CA GLU A 3 11.80 16.63 -6.74
C GLU A 3 13.17 16.01 -6.51
N GLU A 4 13.23 14.80 -5.94
CA GLU A 4 14.47 14.06 -5.84
C GLU A 4 14.80 13.46 -7.21
N GLU A 5 15.96 13.78 -7.76
CA GLU A 5 16.44 13.23 -9.02
C GLU A 5 17.28 11.97 -8.77
N ARG A 6 16.89 10.86 -9.37
CA ARG A 6 17.72 9.65 -9.40
C ARG A 6 18.10 9.31 -10.83
N ILE A 7 19.39 9.08 -11.06
CA ILE A 7 19.93 8.71 -12.36
C ILE A 7 20.38 7.25 -12.30
N LEU A 8 19.94 6.48 -13.29
CA LEU A 8 20.33 5.10 -13.51
C LEU A 8 20.99 4.97 -14.87
N GLU A 9 22.21 4.45 -14.92
CA GLU A 9 22.83 3.99 -16.17
C GLU A 9 22.42 2.55 -16.44
N VAL A 10 21.87 2.29 -17.62
CA VAL A 10 21.36 0.98 -18.01
C VAL A 10 22.53 0.01 -18.21
N THR A 11 22.55 -1.06 -17.44
CA THR A 11 23.57 -2.11 -17.57
C THR A 11 23.28 -3.03 -18.77
N PRO A 12 24.29 -3.76 -19.29
CA PRO A 12 24.11 -4.69 -20.42
C PRO A 12 23.03 -5.75 -20.20
N ASP A 13 22.77 -6.15 -18.93
CA ASP A 13 21.73 -7.13 -18.60
C ASP A 13 20.30 -6.67 -18.94
N PHE A 14 20.11 -5.36 -19.09
CA PHE A 14 18.82 -4.76 -19.45
C PHE A 14 18.73 -4.30 -20.90
N ASP A 15 19.77 -4.56 -21.70
CA ASP A 15 19.75 -4.20 -23.13
C ASP A 15 18.53 -4.80 -23.86
N GLY A 16 17.77 -3.97 -24.58
CA GLY A 16 16.56 -4.36 -25.29
C GLY A 16 15.35 -4.70 -24.42
N LYS A 17 15.47 -4.70 -23.07
CA LYS A 17 14.33 -4.92 -22.15
C LYS A 17 13.48 -3.68 -22.00
N ARG A 18 12.30 -3.86 -21.42
CA ARG A 18 11.36 -2.76 -21.16
C ARG A 18 11.84 -1.92 -19.98
N ILE A 19 11.63 -0.60 -20.07
CA ILE A 19 12.02 0.34 -19.01
C ILE A 19 11.34 0.03 -17.67
N ASP A 20 10.06 -0.41 -17.67
CA ASP A 20 9.35 -0.76 -16.43
C ASP A 20 9.99 -1.96 -15.70
N GLN A 21 10.59 -2.89 -16.43
CA GLN A 21 11.32 -4.02 -15.84
C GLN A 21 12.69 -3.58 -15.30
N CYS A 22 13.39 -2.75 -16.06
CA CYS A 22 14.68 -2.19 -15.64
C CYS A 22 14.53 -1.39 -14.34
N LEU A 23 13.56 -0.48 -14.28
CA LEU A 23 13.28 0.32 -13.09
C LEU A 23 12.92 -0.54 -11.87
N ALA A 24 12.03 -1.53 -12.04
CA ALA A 24 11.60 -2.39 -10.94
C ALA A 24 12.74 -3.23 -10.36
N ALA A 25 13.75 -3.57 -11.16
CA ALA A 25 14.93 -4.29 -10.68
C ALA A 25 15.96 -3.37 -10.01
N SER A 26 16.07 -2.12 -10.48
CA SER A 26 17.09 -1.17 -10.01
C SER A 26 16.66 -0.34 -8.79
N PHE A 27 15.34 -0.11 -8.61
CA PHE A 27 14.78 0.66 -7.51
C PHE A 27 13.98 -0.24 -6.58
N SER A 28 14.68 -1.04 -5.77
CA SER A 28 14.08 -2.01 -4.85
C SER A 28 13.26 -1.36 -3.70
N ASP A 29 13.50 -0.09 -3.43
CA ASP A 29 12.78 0.76 -2.47
C ASP A 29 11.45 1.29 -3.01
N CYS A 30 11.22 1.17 -4.32
CA CYS A 30 10.01 1.63 -4.98
C CYS A 30 9.11 0.47 -5.42
N SER A 31 7.79 0.57 -5.16
CA SER A 31 6.87 -0.43 -5.68
C SER A 31 6.73 -0.35 -7.20
N ARG A 32 6.52 -1.49 -7.88
CA ARG A 32 6.32 -1.55 -9.32
C ARG A 32 5.17 -0.67 -9.81
N SER A 33 4.08 -0.58 -9.05
CA SER A 33 2.93 0.27 -9.37
C SER A 33 3.27 1.76 -9.29
N PHE A 34 4.10 2.14 -8.32
CA PHE A 34 4.59 3.52 -8.19
C PHE A 34 5.47 3.92 -9.37
N LEU A 35 6.43 3.06 -9.76
CA LEU A 35 7.30 3.29 -10.92
C LEU A 35 6.49 3.38 -12.24
N GLN A 36 5.44 2.57 -12.39
CA GLN A 36 4.53 2.68 -13.54
C GLN A 36 3.73 3.99 -13.54
N LYS A 37 3.34 4.48 -12.36
CA LYS A 37 2.70 5.80 -12.23
C LYS A 37 3.65 6.90 -12.66
N LEU A 38 4.91 6.89 -12.21
CA LEU A 38 5.93 7.88 -12.61
C LEU A 38 6.14 7.88 -14.14
N LEU A 39 6.19 6.71 -14.77
CA LEU A 39 6.26 6.60 -16.24
C LEU A 39 5.05 7.22 -16.93
N LYS A 40 3.85 6.95 -16.41
CA LYS A 40 2.60 7.53 -16.95
C LYS A 40 2.54 9.04 -16.78
N ASP A 41 3.02 9.55 -15.66
CA ASP A 41 3.02 10.97 -15.32
C ASP A 41 4.18 11.75 -15.98
N GLY A 42 5.00 11.06 -16.83
CA GLY A 42 6.11 11.69 -17.56
C GLY A 42 7.33 12.03 -16.69
N LYS A 43 7.41 11.47 -15.47
CA LYS A 43 8.50 11.66 -14.50
C LYS A 43 9.74 10.80 -14.77
N VAL A 44 9.74 10.04 -15.85
CA VAL A 44 10.87 9.19 -16.27
C VAL A 44 11.28 9.53 -17.68
N SER A 45 12.56 9.75 -17.89
CA SER A 45 13.13 10.01 -19.22
C SER A 45 14.36 9.13 -19.48
N ILE A 46 14.57 8.79 -20.76
CA ILE A 46 15.80 8.17 -21.27
C ILE A 46 16.51 9.21 -22.12
N ASN A 47 17.75 9.52 -21.78
CA ASN A 47 18.56 10.51 -22.49
C ASN A 47 17.78 11.84 -22.72
N GLY A 48 17.05 12.29 -21.68
CA GLY A 48 16.27 13.52 -21.69
C GLY A 48 14.91 13.45 -22.40
N LYS A 49 14.47 12.29 -22.89
CA LYS A 49 13.16 12.11 -23.54
C LYS A 49 12.24 11.27 -22.67
N THR A 50 11.05 11.77 -22.39
CA THR A 50 10.01 11.03 -21.65
C THR A 50 9.61 9.74 -22.36
N GLN A 51 9.33 8.70 -21.60
CA GLN A 51 9.13 7.35 -22.11
C GLN A 51 7.81 6.73 -21.62
N LYS A 52 7.29 5.78 -22.40
CA LYS A 52 6.17 4.93 -21.98
C LYS A 52 6.71 3.69 -21.27
N ALA A 53 5.90 3.07 -20.40
CA ALA A 53 6.29 1.86 -19.68
C ALA A 53 6.78 0.68 -20.56
N SER A 54 6.31 0.63 -21.80
CA SER A 54 6.70 -0.39 -22.79
C SER A 54 7.95 -0.05 -23.60
N SER A 55 8.51 1.17 -23.45
CA SER A 55 9.72 1.57 -24.19
C SER A 55 10.88 0.66 -23.82
N LYS A 56 11.72 0.36 -24.81
CA LYS A 56 12.94 -0.44 -24.60
C LYS A 56 14.10 0.47 -24.22
N VAL A 57 14.98 -0.02 -23.38
CA VAL A 57 16.24 0.61 -23.01
C VAL A 57 17.40 -0.05 -23.73
N ALA A 58 18.49 0.67 -23.95
CA ALA A 58 19.75 0.15 -24.46
C ALA A 58 20.84 0.27 -23.38
N ALA A 59 21.82 -0.62 -23.42
CA ALA A 59 22.99 -0.54 -22.53
C ALA A 59 23.69 0.82 -22.71
N GLY A 60 23.99 1.50 -21.60
CA GLY A 60 24.58 2.83 -21.58
C GLY A 60 23.57 3.99 -21.64
N ASP A 61 22.27 3.70 -21.76
CA ASP A 61 21.25 4.76 -21.65
C ASP A 61 21.25 5.35 -20.24
N ALA A 62 21.12 6.69 -20.17
CA ALA A 62 20.92 7.40 -18.92
C ALA A 62 19.41 7.57 -18.65
N VAL A 63 18.91 6.91 -17.63
CA VAL A 63 17.51 7.00 -17.19
C VAL A 63 17.42 7.94 -16.01
N LEU A 64 16.73 9.08 -16.18
CA LEU A 64 16.41 10.00 -15.11
C LEU A 64 15.01 9.69 -14.58
N VAL A 65 14.90 9.52 -13.27
CA VAL A 65 13.64 9.35 -12.53
C VAL A 65 13.47 10.52 -11.57
N LEU A 66 12.39 11.26 -11.75
CA LEU A 66 11.98 12.33 -10.84
C LEU A 66 11.02 11.74 -9.81
N LEU A 67 11.52 11.61 -8.58
CA LEU A 67 10.70 11.17 -7.45
C LEU A 67 10.04 12.40 -6.83
N PRO A 68 8.70 12.46 -6.76
CA PRO A 68 8.04 13.50 -6.01
C PRO A 68 8.44 13.36 -4.53
N GLU A 69 8.60 14.49 -3.84
CA GLU A 69 8.67 14.44 -2.39
C GLU A 69 7.52 13.59 -1.85
N PRO A 70 7.78 12.73 -0.84
CA PRO A 70 6.70 12.04 -0.16
C PRO A 70 5.69 13.11 0.29
N GLU A 71 4.49 13.12 -0.27
CA GLU A 71 3.40 13.86 0.34
C GLU A 71 3.26 13.26 1.74
N GLU A 72 3.62 14.03 2.76
CA GLU A 72 3.20 13.72 4.11
C GLU A 72 1.67 13.75 4.06
N LEU A 73 1.09 12.59 3.85
CA LEU A 73 -0.34 12.39 4.09
C LEU A 73 -0.52 12.62 5.59
N ASN A 74 -0.82 13.86 5.95
CA ASN A 74 -1.18 14.19 7.31
C ASN A 74 -2.53 13.54 7.59
N VAL A 75 -2.47 12.34 8.16
CA VAL A 75 -3.68 11.58 8.51
C VAL A 75 -4.11 12.05 9.88
N GLU A 76 -5.08 12.97 9.88
CA GLU A 76 -5.60 13.53 11.12
C GLU A 76 -6.46 12.50 11.87
N PRO A 77 -6.33 12.39 13.20
CA PRO A 77 -7.24 11.61 14.04
C PRO A 77 -8.66 12.16 13.96
N GLU A 78 -9.65 11.28 13.70
CA GLU A 78 -11.06 11.66 13.65
C GLU A 78 -11.88 10.84 14.65
N ASN A 79 -12.79 11.51 15.36
CA ASN A 79 -13.72 10.86 16.30
C ASN A 79 -14.83 10.13 15.55
N ILE A 80 -14.48 9.01 14.95
CA ILE A 80 -15.40 8.12 14.24
C ILE A 80 -15.67 6.91 15.15
N PRO A 81 -16.95 6.59 15.45
CA PRO A 81 -17.29 5.42 16.28
C PRO A 81 -16.76 4.13 15.66
N LEU A 82 -16.12 3.30 16.49
CA LEU A 82 -15.64 1.97 16.12
C LEU A 82 -16.49 0.90 16.81
N ASP A 83 -16.92 -0.10 16.06
CA ASP A 83 -17.51 -1.33 16.59
C ASP A 83 -16.36 -2.27 16.99
N ILE A 84 -15.97 -2.23 18.27
CA ILE A 84 -14.82 -2.96 18.81
C ILE A 84 -15.25 -4.36 19.22
N LEU A 85 -14.64 -5.37 18.58
CA LEU A 85 -14.87 -6.78 18.88
C LEU A 85 -13.95 -7.30 19.99
N TYR A 86 -12.73 -6.77 20.06
CA TYR A 86 -11.72 -7.12 21.05
C TYR A 86 -10.68 -6.02 21.16
N GLU A 87 -10.17 -5.78 22.35
CA GLU A 87 -9.05 -4.86 22.59
C GLU A 87 -8.24 -5.30 23.82
N ASP A 88 -6.91 -5.25 23.68
CA ASP A 88 -5.96 -5.37 24.79
C ASP A 88 -4.80 -4.37 24.60
N ASP A 89 -3.67 -4.57 25.24
CA ASP A 89 -2.51 -3.69 25.14
C ASP A 89 -1.78 -3.84 23.80
N ASP A 90 -1.90 -4.97 23.11
CA ASP A 90 -1.19 -5.30 21.89
C ASP A 90 -2.04 -5.19 20.62
N LEU A 91 -3.34 -5.45 20.72
CA LEU A 91 -4.25 -5.60 19.60
C LEU A 91 -5.56 -4.84 19.79
N LEU A 92 -6.10 -4.37 18.68
CA LEU A 92 -7.47 -3.90 18.54
C LEU A 92 -8.12 -4.64 17.38
N VAL A 93 -9.28 -5.27 17.59
CA VAL A 93 -10.07 -5.91 16.55
C VAL A 93 -11.38 -5.15 16.38
N VAL A 94 -11.64 -4.66 15.18
CA VAL A 94 -12.85 -3.90 14.88
C VAL A 94 -13.71 -4.62 13.85
N ASN A 95 -15.02 -4.46 13.95
CA ASN A 95 -15.96 -4.83 12.89
C ASN A 95 -16.07 -3.66 11.90
N LYS A 96 -15.27 -3.69 10.83
CA LYS A 96 -15.28 -2.60 9.85
C LYS A 96 -16.64 -2.51 9.15
N PRO A 97 -17.31 -1.36 9.14
CA PRO A 97 -18.57 -1.20 8.44
C PRO A 97 -18.38 -1.15 6.92
N LYS A 98 -19.47 -1.41 6.18
CA LYS A 98 -19.55 -1.16 4.74
C LYS A 98 -19.37 0.34 4.45
N GLY A 99 -18.73 0.65 3.32
CA GLY A 99 -18.51 2.03 2.86
C GLY A 99 -17.29 2.73 3.49
N MET A 100 -16.65 2.10 4.49
CA MET A 100 -15.42 2.64 5.09
C MET A 100 -14.19 2.08 4.40
N VAL A 101 -13.30 2.94 3.90
CA VAL A 101 -11.97 2.55 3.43
C VAL A 101 -11.02 2.40 4.61
N VAL A 102 -10.03 1.51 4.49
CA VAL A 102 -9.06 1.28 5.56
C VAL A 102 -8.05 2.42 5.64
N HIS A 103 -7.53 2.86 4.50
CA HIS A 103 -6.49 3.90 4.43
C HIS A 103 -6.94 5.09 3.61
N PRO A 104 -6.43 6.30 3.91
CA PRO A 104 -6.56 7.42 3.00
C PRO A 104 -6.04 7.07 1.60
N ALA A 105 -6.81 7.47 0.59
CA ALA A 105 -6.50 7.26 -0.82
C ALA A 105 -7.08 8.41 -1.65
N ALA A 106 -6.75 8.46 -2.94
CA ALA A 106 -7.35 9.43 -3.85
C ALA A 106 -8.89 9.37 -3.80
N GLY A 107 -9.53 10.47 -3.45
CA GLY A 107 -10.99 10.56 -3.24
C GLY A 107 -11.49 10.20 -1.83
N HIS A 108 -10.61 9.74 -0.93
CA HIS A 108 -10.92 9.41 0.47
C HIS A 108 -9.77 9.85 1.37
N SER A 109 -9.58 11.15 1.55
CA SER A 109 -8.51 11.72 2.38
C SER A 109 -8.82 11.68 3.89
N SER A 110 -10.09 11.51 4.24
CA SER A 110 -10.64 11.52 5.61
C SER A 110 -11.73 10.47 5.75
N GLY A 111 -12.26 10.26 6.96
CA GLY A 111 -13.33 9.31 7.22
C GLY A 111 -12.90 7.86 7.10
N THR A 112 -11.61 7.55 7.17
CA THR A 112 -11.07 6.20 7.01
C THR A 112 -10.93 5.48 8.35
N LEU A 113 -10.74 4.16 8.31
CA LEU A 113 -10.47 3.40 9.51
C LEU A 113 -9.21 3.90 10.24
N VAL A 114 -8.17 4.29 9.49
CA VAL A 114 -6.93 4.83 10.08
C VAL A 114 -7.19 6.11 10.86
N ASN A 115 -8.02 7.05 10.33
CA ASN A 115 -8.41 8.25 11.06
C ASN A 115 -9.10 7.91 12.41
N ALA A 116 -10.02 6.94 12.38
CA ALA A 116 -10.75 6.50 13.56
C ALA A 116 -9.83 5.83 14.61
N VAL A 117 -8.92 4.97 14.14
CA VAL A 117 -7.98 4.23 15.03
C VAL A 117 -6.96 5.17 15.65
N LEU A 118 -6.44 6.15 14.90
CA LEU A 118 -5.55 7.18 15.43
C LEU A 118 -6.21 7.96 16.58
N TYR A 119 -7.49 8.30 16.43
CA TYR A 119 -8.24 8.98 17.47
C TYR A 119 -8.46 8.07 18.69
N HIS A 120 -8.90 6.83 18.47
CA HIS A 120 -9.20 5.88 19.54
C HIS A 120 -7.96 5.51 20.35
N CYS A 121 -6.88 5.15 19.69
CA CYS A 121 -5.65 4.68 20.34
C CYS A 121 -4.75 5.81 20.87
N ARG A 122 -5.03 7.07 20.56
CA ARG A 122 -4.29 8.26 21.05
C ARG A 122 -2.76 8.14 20.93
N GLY A 123 -2.28 7.59 19.82
CA GLY A 123 -0.85 7.40 19.56
C GLY A 123 -0.28 6.05 20.00
N ASN A 124 -1.06 5.20 20.69
CA ASN A 124 -0.66 3.83 21.04
C ASN A 124 -0.92 2.87 19.87
N LEU A 125 -0.16 3.04 18.80
CA LEU A 125 -0.20 2.19 17.61
C LEU A 125 1.22 1.85 17.20
N SER A 126 1.39 0.64 16.64
CA SER A 126 2.68 0.26 16.06
C SER A 126 3.08 1.21 14.94
N GLY A 127 4.32 1.71 15.00
CA GLY A 127 4.91 2.63 14.05
C GLY A 127 5.63 1.96 12.87
N ILE A 128 5.68 0.62 12.79
CA ILE A 128 6.50 -0.13 11.81
C ILE A 128 6.22 0.31 10.36
N ASN A 129 4.96 0.55 10.00
CA ASN A 129 4.58 1.02 8.66
C ASN A 129 4.54 2.56 8.53
N GLY A 130 5.13 3.26 9.49
CA GLY A 130 5.20 4.73 9.52
C GLY A 130 3.85 5.41 9.75
N VAL A 131 3.85 6.73 9.64
CA VAL A 131 2.67 7.60 9.89
C VAL A 131 1.48 7.27 8.97
N LEU A 132 1.75 6.72 7.78
CA LEU A 132 0.72 6.47 6.77
C LEU A 132 -0.14 5.23 7.05
N ARG A 133 0.37 4.26 7.83
CA ARG A 133 -0.30 2.98 8.09
C ARG A 133 -0.08 2.49 9.50
N PRO A 134 -0.31 3.31 10.52
CA PRO A 134 -0.01 2.94 11.90
C PRO A 134 -0.84 1.72 12.29
N GLY A 135 -0.15 0.66 12.72
CA GLY A 135 -0.78 -0.56 13.22
C GLY A 135 -1.50 -1.44 12.20
N ILE A 136 -1.55 -1.06 10.91
CA ILE A 136 -2.31 -1.81 9.90
C ILE A 136 -1.44 -2.86 9.21
N VAL A 137 -1.77 -4.13 9.38
CA VAL A 137 -1.08 -5.29 8.78
C VAL A 137 -1.84 -5.90 7.59
N HIS A 138 -3.14 -5.67 7.49
CA HIS A 138 -3.98 -6.15 6.39
C HIS A 138 -5.14 -5.19 6.10
N ARG A 139 -5.83 -5.45 5.00
CA ARG A 139 -6.99 -4.64 4.59
C ARG A 139 -8.07 -5.50 3.99
N ILE A 140 -9.31 -5.00 4.06
CA ILE A 140 -10.46 -5.49 3.31
C ILE A 140 -11.03 -4.32 2.49
N ASP A 141 -11.77 -4.61 1.43
CA ASP A 141 -12.30 -3.59 0.54
C ASP A 141 -13.32 -2.68 1.22
N MET A 142 -13.61 -1.53 0.60
CA MET A 142 -14.52 -0.52 1.13
C MET A 142 -15.91 -1.13 1.43
N ASP A 143 -16.44 -1.93 0.51
CA ASP A 143 -17.76 -2.56 0.65
C ASP A 143 -17.76 -3.88 1.40
N ALA A 144 -16.59 -4.44 1.71
CA ALA A 144 -16.47 -5.59 2.59
C ALA A 144 -16.62 -5.17 4.06
N THR A 145 -17.32 -5.98 4.84
CA THR A 145 -17.51 -5.79 6.28
C THR A 145 -16.86 -6.90 7.08
N GLY A 146 -16.63 -6.66 8.37
CA GLY A 146 -16.19 -7.72 9.29
C GLY A 146 -14.90 -7.41 10.02
N ALA A 147 -14.38 -8.44 10.70
CA ALA A 147 -13.25 -8.32 11.60
C ALA A 147 -11.96 -7.89 10.89
N LEU A 148 -11.35 -6.83 11.40
CA LEU A 148 -10.06 -6.33 10.96
C LEU A 148 -9.19 -6.10 12.20
N VAL A 149 -7.94 -6.62 12.15
CA VAL A 149 -7.00 -6.55 13.28
C VAL A 149 -6.05 -5.38 13.07
N ILE A 150 -5.85 -4.63 14.14
CA ILE A 150 -4.94 -3.48 14.22
C ILE A 150 -3.92 -3.77 15.33
N CYS A 151 -2.65 -3.47 15.09
CA CYS A 151 -1.57 -3.67 16.04
C CYS A 151 -1.30 -2.39 16.84
N LYS A 152 -1.37 -2.49 18.16
CA LYS A 152 -1.03 -1.41 19.07
C LYS A 152 0.48 -1.43 19.39
N SER A 153 1.09 -2.61 19.46
CA SER A 153 2.52 -2.78 19.71
C SER A 153 3.28 -3.25 18.47
N ASP A 154 4.59 -2.95 18.42
CA ASP A 154 5.48 -3.40 17.35
C ASP A 154 5.69 -4.92 17.39
N PHE A 155 5.63 -5.53 18.57
CA PHE A 155 5.68 -6.98 18.74
C PHE A 155 4.50 -7.67 18.04
N ALA A 156 3.27 -7.19 18.30
CA ALA A 156 2.08 -7.71 17.63
C ALA A 156 2.14 -7.50 16.11
N HIS A 157 2.64 -6.35 15.68
CA HIS A 157 2.78 -6.03 14.26
C HIS A 157 3.69 -7.02 13.54
N GLN A 158 4.89 -7.28 14.08
CA GLN A 158 5.85 -8.21 13.50
C GLN A 158 5.27 -9.63 13.45
N SER A 159 4.70 -10.10 14.56
CA SER A 159 4.09 -11.43 14.66
C SER A 159 2.95 -11.63 13.66
N LEU A 160 2.03 -10.66 13.55
CA LEU A 160 0.89 -10.77 12.65
C LEU A 160 1.30 -10.61 11.17
N ALA A 161 2.28 -9.74 10.86
CA ALA A 161 2.82 -9.61 9.52
C ALA A 161 3.45 -10.93 9.04
N GLU A 162 4.20 -11.62 9.90
CA GLU A 162 4.75 -12.94 9.61
C GLU A 162 3.64 -13.96 9.36
N GLN A 163 2.66 -14.08 10.27
CA GLN A 163 1.53 -15.00 10.13
C GLN A 163 0.73 -14.75 8.84
N LEU A 164 0.55 -13.49 8.45
CA LEU A 164 -0.12 -13.14 7.20
C LEU A 164 0.71 -13.49 5.97
N SER A 165 2.04 -13.34 6.04
CA SER A 165 2.96 -13.65 4.94
C SER A 165 3.00 -15.14 4.60
N VAL A 166 2.95 -16.01 5.63
CA VAL A 166 2.91 -17.46 5.47
C VAL A 166 1.51 -18.04 5.41
N HIS A 167 0.48 -17.18 5.34
CA HIS A 167 -0.93 -17.55 5.27
C HIS A 167 -1.43 -18.46 6.41
N SER A 168 -0.84 -18.38 7.60
CA SER A 168 -1.26 -19.19 8.76
C SER A 168 -2.55 -18.66 9.41
N ILE A 169 -2.90 -17.39 9.18
CA ILE A 169 -4.16 -16.82 9.63
C ILE A 169 -5.30 -17.23 8.70
N THR A 170 -6.30 -17.94 9.23
CA THR A 170 -7.48 -18.34 8.47
C THR A 170 -8.38 -17.14 8.22
N ARG A 171 -8.63 -16.83 6.93
CA ARG A 171 -9.54 -15.76 6.50
C ARG A 171 -10.78 -16.37 5.88
N LYS A 172 -11.95 -16.11 6.47
CA LYS A 172 -13.23 -16.61 5.97
C LYS A 172 -14.13 -15.46 5.56
N TYR A 173 -14.74 -15.56 4.38
CA TYR A 173 -15.69 -14.60 3.86
C TYR A 173 -17.00 -15.31 3.52
N ARG A 174 -18.11 -14.56 3.66
CA ARG A 174 -19.41 -14.94 3.11
C ARG A 174 -19.81 -13.90 2.09
N ALA A 175 -20.31 -14.34 0.94
CA ALA A 175 -20.76 -13.46 -0.12
C ALA A 175 -22.09 -13.98 -0.70
N ILE A 176 -22.94 -13.04 -1.12
CA ILE A 176 -24.11 -13.35 -1.94
C ILE A 176 -23.69 -13.05 -3.37
N VAL A 177 -23.82 -14.06 -4.24
CA VAL A 177 -23.45 -13.94 -5.65
C VAL A 177 -24.71 -14.01 -6.53
N HIS A 178 -24.63 -13.39 -7.72
CA HIS A 178 -25.69 -13.48 -8.70
C HIS A 178 -25.54 -14.77 -9.53
N GLY A 179 -26.63 -15.55 -9.66
CA GLY A 179 -26.65 -16.81 -10.39
C GLY A 179 -26.24 -18.02 -9.53
N ASN A 180 -25.93 -19.11 -10.18
CA ASN A 180 -25.52 -20.38 -9.54
C ASN A 180 -24.05 -20.64 -9.83
N LEU A 181 -23.30 -21.02 -8.81
CA LEU A 181 -21.97 -21.58 -8.98
C LEU A 181 -22.07 -22.96 -9.61
N LYS A 182 -21.14 -23.28 -10.52
CA LYS A 182 -21.13 -24.61 -11.18
C LYS A 182 -20.48 -25.68 -10.31
N GLU A 183 -19.55 -25.24 -9.47
CA GLU A 183 -18.74 -26.05 -8.57
C GLU A 183 -19.08 -25.65 -7.13
N ASP A 184 -19.14 -26.63 -6.22
CA ASP A 184 -19.38 -26.39 -4.80
C ASP A 184 -18.12 -25.90 -4.07
N GLU A 185 -16.95 -26.17 -4.64
CA GLU A 185 -15.62 -25.77 -4.14
C GLU A 185 -14.75 -25.25 -5.30
N GLY A 186 -13.85 -24.30 -5.01
CA GLY A 186 -12.97 -23.68 -6.01
C GLY A 186 -11.69 -23.09 -5.43
#